data_546208260c00ca7f4e77fc52ae70caa7
#
_entry.id   546208260c00ca7f4e77fc52ae70caa7
#
_cell.length_a   1.000
_cell.length_b   1.000
_cell.length_c   1.000
_cell.angle_alpha   90.00
_cell.angle_beta   90.00
_cell.angle_gamma   90.00
#
_symmetry.space_group_name_H-M   'P 1'
#
loop_
_entity.id
_entity.type
_entity.pdbx_description
1 polymer ?
#
loop_
_entity_poly.entity_id
_entity_poly.type
_entity_poly.pdbx_seq_one_letter_code
_entity_poly.pdbx_strand_id
1 'polypeptide(L)'
;MIAGPIGAGKTTFYDAHLKEAFPTVVPPIPHQRDAMLRERRSFAVEDLTVDTELLESARQAGYTTKVLFISTEDPTLNVGRVLVRMSRGGQAVPLGTIPESYNEAMKSLPEARRHADDLLVYDNTENGRGHRLVARFIAGELVKTTQTPPDWLKKVLGHDLRSEAREREKPPRGR
;
A
#
# COMPACT_ATOMS: atom_id res chain seq x y z
N MET A 1 -2.15 -3.36 7.28
CA MET A 1 -2.08 -1.91 7.02
C MET A 1 -2.51 -1.63 5.60
N ILE A 2 -3.30 -0.57 5.37
CA ILE A 2 -3.61 -0.03 4.05
C ILE A 2 -2.87 1.29 3.93
N ALA A 3 -1.98 1.45 2.96
CA ALA A 3 -1.18 2.64 2.78
C ALA A 3 -1.27 3.18 1.35
N GLY A 4 -0.94 4.46 1.16
CA GLY A 4 -0.95 5.12 -0.14
C GLY A 4 -1.47 6.56 -0.09
N PRO A 5 -1.33 7.33 -1.16
CA PRO A 5 -1.63 8.76 -1.16
C PRO A 5 -3.13 9.09 -0.99
N ILE A 6 -3.42 10.34 -0.68
CA ILE A 6 -4.78 10.89 -0.66
C ILE A 6 -5.40 10.71 -2.06
N GLY A 7 -6.64 10.25 -2.12
CA GLY A 7 -7.35 10.03 -3.39
C GLY A 7 -7.01 8.76 -4.15
N ALA A 8 -6.08 7.93 -3.66
CA ALA A 8 -5.71 6.65 -4.31
C ALA A 8 -6.81 5.57 -4.25
N GLY A 9 -7.82 5.71 -3.39
CA GLY A 9 -8.93 4.76 -3.28
C GLY A 9 -8.79 3.73 -2.16
N LYS A 10 -8.00 4.02 -1.11
CA LYS A 10 -7.82 3.16 0.06
C LYS A 10 -9.13 2.77 0.74
N THR A 11 -9.96 3.75 1.07
CA THR A 11 -11.25 3.52 1.73
C THR A 11 -12.19 2.69 0.86
N THR A 12 -12.20 2.92 -0.46
CA THR A 12 -12.96 2.09 -1.41
C THR A 12 -12.48 0.65 -1.41
N PHE A 13 -11.17 0.44 -1.35
CA PHE A 13 -10.59 -0.90 -1.24
C PHE A 13 -10.97 -1.58 0.08
N TYR A 14 -10.85 -0.85 1.18
CA TYR A 14 -11.23 -1.35 2.50
C TYR A 14 -12.71 -1.78 2.54
N ASP A 15 -13.62 -0.91 2.09
CA ASP A 15 -15.05 -1.20 2.09
C ASP A 15 -15.40 -2.43 1.24
N ALA A 16 -14.71 -2.63 0.12
CA ALA A 16 -14.96 -3.74 -0.81
C ALA A 16 -14.34 -5.09 -0.36
N HIS A 17 -13.22 -5.07 0.37
CA HIS A 17 -12.42 -6.29 0.55
C HIS A 17 -12.04 -6.62 2.00
N LEU A 18 -12.10 -5.67 2.91
CA LEU A 18 -11.58 -5.87 4.27
C LEU A 18 -12.61 -5.63 5.37
N LYS A 19 -13.65 -4.86 5.11
CA LYS A 19 -14.62 -4.41 6.11
C LYS A 19 -15.34 -5.55 6.83
N GLU A 20 -15.58 -6.65 6.15
CA GLU A 20 -16.20 -7.84 6.74
C GLU A 20 -15.27 -8.49 7.79
N ALA A 21 -13.98 -8.63 7.47
CA ALA A 21 -12.99 -9.22 8.37
C ALA A 21 -12.51 -8.25 9.46
N PHE A 22 -12.48 -6.96 9.15
CA PHE A 22 -12.01 -5.88 10.03
C PHE A 22 -13.07 -4.76 10.04
N PRO A 23 -14.14 -4.87 10.84
CA PRO A 23 -15.26 -3.92 10.81
C PRO A 23 -14.86 -2.49 11.16
N THR A 24 -13.74 -2.32 11.86
CA THR A 24 -13.24 -1.01 12.29
C THR A 24 -11.75 -0.87 11.94
N VAL A 25 -11.41 0.27 11.33
CA VAL A 25 -10.01 0.69 11.14
C VAL A 25 -9.55 1.39 12.41
N VAL A 26 -8.43 0.94 12.96
CA VAL A 26 -7.83 1.60 14.13
C VAL A 26 -7.16 2.90 13.66
N PRO A 27 -7.52 4.05 14.22
CA PRO A 27 -6.96 5.33 13.79
C PRO A 27 -5.45 5.43 14.11
N PRO A 28 -4.73 6.38 13.50
CA PRO A 28 -3.30 6.59 13.73
C PRO A 28 -3.04 7.25 15.09
N ILE A 29 -3.56 6.64 16.13
CA ILE A 29 -3.41 7.09 17.52
C ILE A 29 -2.56 6.05 18.25
N PRO A 30 -1.32 6.35 18.68
CA PRO A 30 -0.38 5.37 19.19
C PRO A 30 -0.94 4.49 20.30
N HIS A 31 -1.55 5.07 21.33
CA HIS A 31 -2.07 4.30 22.47
C HIS A 31 -3.19 3.29 22.09
N GLN A 32 -3.97 3.57 21.02
CA GLN A 32 -4.98 2.64 20.53
C GLN A 32 -4.34 1.48 19.76
N ARG A 33 -3.34 1.75 18.93
CA ARG A 33 -2.55 0.73 18.23
C ARG A 33 -1.81 -0.17 19.24
N ASP A 34 -1.19 0.43 20.25
CA ASP A 34 -0.52 -0.31 21.34
C ASP A 34 -1.49 -1.21 22.15
N ALA A 35 -2.72 -0.73 22.36
CA ALA A 35 -3.75 -1.55 23.00
C ALA A 35 -4.07 -2.80 22.17
N MET A 36 -4.24 -2.66 20.84
CA MET A 36 -4.45 -3.81 19.96
C MET A 36 -3.30 -4.81 20.02
N LEU A 37 -2.06 -4.30 20.01
CA LEU A 37 -0.86 -5.16 20.09
C LEU A 37 -0.82 -5.93 21.41
N ARG A 38 -1.09 -5.27 22.54
CA ARG A 38 -1.13 -5.92 23.88
C ARG A 38 -2.22 -6.97 23.98
N GLU A 39 -3.39 -6.69 23.43
CA GLU A 39 -4.54 -7.61 23.42
C GLU A 39 -4.39 -8.77 22.44
N ARG A 40 -3.35 -8.77 21.62
CA ARG A 40 -3.10 -9.77 20.54
C ARG A 40 -4.28 -9.92 19.58
N ARG A 41 -4.97 -8.84 19.30
CA ARG A 41 -6.11 -8.81 18.38
C ARG A 41 -5.65 -8.39 16.99
N SER A 42 -6.09 -9.13 15.99
CA SER A 42 -5.88 -8.70 14.59
C SER A 42 -6.65 -7.41 14.33
N PHE A 43 -6.02 -6.45 13.64
CA PHE A 43 -6.60 -5.15 13.36
C PHE A 43 -6.14 -4.60 12.01
N ALA A 44 -6.93 -3.69 11.44
CA ALA A 44 -6.58 -2.93 10.26
C ALA A 44 -6.26 -1.48 10.63
N VAL A 45 -5.31 -0.89 9.93
CA VAL A 45 -5.01 0.55 9.99
C VAL A 45 -4.98 1.11 8.59
N GLU A 46 -5.38 2.37 8.41
CA GLU A 46 -5.24 3.13 7.17
C GLU A 46 -4.32 4.31 7.42
N ASP A 47 -3.36 4.53 6.50
CA ASP A 47 -2.41 5.63 6.60
C ASP A 47 -2.02 6.19 5.22
N LEU A 48 -1.35 7.34 5.17
CA LEU A 48 -0.82 7.93 3.93
C LEU A 48 0.50 7.29 3.52
N THR A 49 1.30 6.91 4.50
CA THR A 49 2.62 6.29 4.33
C THR A 49 2.65 4.96 5.07
N VAL A 50 3.70 4.19 4.86
CA VAL A 50 3.91 2.97 5.62
C VAL A 50 4.55 3.30 6.97
N ASP A 51 3.87 2.94 8.04
CA ASP A 51 4.35 3.07 9.43
C ASP A 51 5.25 1.86 9.76
N THR A 52 6.54 2.01 9.55
CA THR A 52 7.54 0.95 9.79
C THR A 52 7.69 0.62 11.27
N GLU A 53 7.54 1.60 12.16
CA GLU A 53 7.61 1.40 13.61
C GLU A 53 6.46 0.50 14.09
N LEU A 54 5.25 0.74 13.57
CA LEU A 54 4.12 -0.14 13.84
C LEU A 54 4.33 -1.56 13.31
N LEU A 55 4.88 -1.71 12.10
CA LEU A 55 5.17 -3.02 11.52
C LEU A 55 6.21 -3.78 12.37
N GLU A 56 7.28 -3.13 12.82
CA GLU A 56 8.29 -3.72 13.68
C GLU A 56 7.72 -4.10 15.05
N SER A 57 6.97 -3.21 15.69
CA SER A 57 6.31 -3.48 16.96
C SER A 57 5.33 -4.66 16.87
N ALA A 58 4.57 -4.73 15.78
CA ALA A 58 3.66 -5.84 15.53
C ALA A 58 4.42 -7.17 15.35
N ARG A 59 5.52 -7.19 14.59
CA ARG A 59 6.36 -8.39 14.44
C ARG A 59 6.98 -8.84 15.75
N GLN A 60 7.48 -7.91 16.56
CA GLN A 60 8.01 -8.22 17.91
C GLN A 60 6.92 -8.80 18.82
N ALA A 61 5.67 -8.37 18.67
CA ALA A 61 4.53 -8.92 19.36
C ALA A 61 4.01 -10.26 18.78
N GLY A 62 4.65 -10.80 17.72
CA GLY A 62 4.32 -12.09 17.12
C GLY A 62 3.22 -12.04 16.06
N TYR A 63 2.91 -10.85 15.52
CA TYR A 63 1.98 -10.72 14.40
C TYR A 63 2.65 -11.05 13.06
N THR A 64 1.87 -11.54 12.13
CA THR A 64 2.18 -11.48 10.71
C THR A 64 1.68 -10.15 10.15
N THR A 65 2.56 -9.38 9.54
CA THR A 65 2.26 -8.04 9.02
C THR A 65 1.95 -8.10 7.53
N LYS A 66 0.84 -7.45 7.15
CA LYS A 66 0.46 -7.31 5.75
C LYS A 66 0.26 -5.84 5.40
N VAL A 67 0.92 -5.39 4.32
CA VAL A 67 0.73 -4.06 3.75
C VAL A 67 0.04 -4.15 2.41
N LEU A 68 -1.02 -3.39 2.24
CA LEU A 68 -1.78 -3.19 1.02
C LEU A 68 -1.50 -1.76 0.57
N PHE A 69 -0.56 -1.60 -0.37
CA PHE A 69 -0.18 -0.29 -0.88
C PHE A 69 -0.98 0.01 -2.15
N ILE A 70 -1.74 1.12 -2.14
CA ILE A 70 -2.63 1.50 -3.23
C ILE A 70 -2.19 2.83 -3.80
N SER A 71 -1.95 2.90 -5.10
CA SER A 71 -1.58 4.14 -5.78
C SER A 71 -2.22 4.28 -7.16
N THR A 72 -1.95 5.41 -7.78
CA THR A 72 -2.34 5.79 -9.14
C THR A 72 -1.11 6.22 -9.94
N GLU A 73 -1.25 6.42 -11.25
CA GLU A 73 -0.13 6.80 -12.14
C GLU A 73 0.47 8.17 -11.75
N ASP A 74 -0.36 9.12 -11.37
CA ASP A 74 0.13 10.44 -10.95
C ASP A 74 -0.83 11.16 -9.98
N PRO A 75 -0.35 12.20 -9.27
CA PRO A 75 -1.16 12.93 -8.29
C PRO A 75 -2.31 13.74 -8.89
N THR A 76 -2.32 14.04 -10.19
CA THR A 76 -3.42 14.81 -10.82
C THR A 76 -4.72 14.01 -10.85
N LEU A 77 -4.62 12.69 -11.04
CA LEU A 77 -5.77 11.79 -10.90
C LEU A 77 -6.35 11.84 -9.48
N ASN A 78 -5.49 11.87 -8.49
CA ASN A 78 -5.90 11.94 -7.09
C ASN A 78 -6.60 13.28 -6.79
N VAL A 79 -6.04 14.40 -7.28
CA VAL A 79 -6.67 15.73 -7.17
C VAL A 79 -8.08 15.72 -7.78
N GLY A 80 -8.23 15.20 -9.00
CA GLY A 80 -9.53 15.09 -9.67
C GLY A 80 -10.55 14.28 -8.85
N ARG A 81 -10.14 13.14 -8.29
CA ARG A 81 -11.00 12.29 -7.46
C ARG A 81 -11.42 12.98 -6.15
N VAL A 82 -10.50 13.69 -5.52
CA VAL A 82 -10.78 14.46 -4.31
C VAL A 82 -11.77 15.58 -4.60
N LEU A 83 -11.60 16.32 -5.71
CA LEU A 83 -12.53 17.38 -6.14
C LEU A 83 -13.94 16.83 -6.36
N VAL A 84 -14.06 15.70 -7.06
CA VAL A 84 -15.37 15.03 -7.27
C VAL A 84 -15.98 14.59 -5.94
N ARG A 85 -15.19 14.07 -5.02
CA ARG A 85 -15.66 13.68 -3.68
C ARG A 85 -16.16 14.89 -2.90
N MET A 86 -15.39 16.00 -2.90
CA MET A 86 -15.77 17.25 -2.23
C MET A 86 -17.05 17.86 -2.81
N SER A 87 -17.22 17.86 -4.14
CA SER A 87 -18.45 18.36 -4.78
C SER A 87 -19.71 17.56 -4.42
N ARG A 88 -19.54 16.34 -3.92
CA ARG A 88 -20.61 15.46 -3.42
C ARG A 88 -20.79 15.51 -1.89
N GLY A 89 -20.23 16.52 -1.22
CA GLY A 89 -20.33 16.70 0.23
C GLY A 89 -19.30 15.89 1.05
N GLY A 90 -18.27 15.31 0.41
CA GLY A 90 -17.19 14.63 1.13
C GLY A 90 -16.25 15.61 1.84
N GLN A 91 -15.41 15.06 2.70
CA GLN A 91 -14.47 15.84 3.51
C GLN A 91 -13.58 16.73 2.64
N ALA A 92 -13.48 17.99 3.02
CA ALA A 92 -12.57 18.96 2.40
C ALA A 92 -11.11 18.60 2.70
N VAL A 93 -10.29 18.66 1.66
CA VAL A 93 -8.84 18.44 1.73
C VAL A 93 -8.15 19.60 1.00
N PRO A 94 -7.13 20.24 1.60
CA PRO A 94 -6.34 21.24 0.89
C PRO A 94 -5.68 20.62 -0.34
N LEU A 95 -5.99 21.13 -1.55
CA LEU A 95 -5.56 20.49 -2.80
C LEU A 95 -4.04 20.41 -2.94
N GLY A 96 -3.30 21.39 -2.38
CA GLY A 96 -1.83 21.39 -2.39
C GLY A 96 -1.20 20.23 -1.62
N THR A 97 -1.90 19.67 -0.61
CA THR A 97 -1.37 18.54 0.17
C THR A 97 -1.45 17.20 -0.57
N ILE A 98 -2.21 17.11 -1.67
CA ILE A 98 -2.38 15.85 -2.40
C ILE A 98 -1.10 15.43 -3.12
N PRO A 99 -0.41 16.29 -3.90
CA PRO A 99 0.89 15.96 -4.49
C PRO A 99 1.96 15.65 -3.43
N GLU A 100 1.95 16.36 -2.30
CA GLU A 100 2.87 16.11 -1.18
C GLU A 100 2.64 14.70 -0.61
N SER A 101 1.39 14.35 -0.30
CA SER A 101 1.05 13.01 0.19
C SER A 101 1.39 11.91 -0.82
N TYR A 102 1.29 12.19 -2.12
CA TYR A 102 1.70 11.27 -3.18
C TYR A 102 3.21 10.99 -3.11
N ASN A 103 4.01 12.05 -3.04
CA ASN A 103 5.46 11.93 -2.96
C ASN A 103 5.91 11.18 -1.69
N GLU A 104 5.33 11.49 -0.54
CA GLU A 104 5.65 10.82 0.73
C GLU A 104 5.24 9.35 0.72
N ALA A 105 4.06 9.03 0.19
CA ALA A 105 3.63 7.65 0.03
C ALA A 105 4.61 6.87 -0.88
N MET A 106 5.03 7.44 -2.01
CA MET A 106 6.01 6.80 -2.90
C MET A 106 7.35 6.54 -2.22
N LYS A 107 7.84 7.48 -1.40
CA LYS A 107 9.08 7.29 -0.62
C LYS A 107 8.97 6.17 0.41
N SER A 108 7.78 5.93 0.95
CA SER A 108 7.55 4.88 1.96
C SER A 108 7.42 3.47 1.38
N LEU A 109 7.17 3.32 0.08
CA LEU A 109 6.95 1.99 -0.52
C LEU A 109 8.18 1.06 -0.48
N PRO A 110 9.42 1.53 -0.73
CA PRO A 110 10.61 0.69 -0.53
C PRO A 110 10.78 0.17 0.90
N GLU A 111 10.41 0.98 1.90
CA GLU A 111 10.44 0.56 3.31
C GLU A 111 9.36 -0.48 3.60
N ALA A 112 8.15 -0.33 3.01
CA ALA A 112 7.11 -1.36 3.09
C ALA A 112 7.61 -2.73 2.65
N ARG A 113 8.38 -2.77 1.55
CA ARG A 113 8.97 -4.01 1.04
C ARG A 113 9.93 -4.66 2.04
N ARG A 114 10.72 -3.87 2.78
CA ARG A 114 11.70 -4.38 3.73
C ARG A 114 11.11 -4.83 5.05
N HIS A 115 10.03 -4.18 5.49
CA HIS A 115 9.47 -4.34 6.83
C HIS A 115 8.18 -5.17 6.90
N ALA A 116 7.45 -5.34 5.79
CA ALA A 116 6.25 -6.16 5.77
C ALA A 116 6.57 -7.64 5.49
N ASP A 117 5.87 -8.55 6.17
CA ASP A 117 5.94 -9.97 5.83
C ASP A 117 5.26 -10.27 4.49
N ASP A 118 4.18 -9.55 4.15
CA ASP A 118 3.45 -9.65 2.88
C ASP A 118 3.07 -8.24 2.40
N LEU A 119 3.69 -7.80 1.31
CA LEU A 119 3.37 -6.53 0.65
C LEU A 119 2.64 -6.80 -0.67
N LEU A 120 1.42 -6.28 -0.78
CA LEU A 120 0.65 -6.26 -2.02
C LEU A 120 0.55 -4.83 -2.54
N VAL A 121 0.94 -4.63 -3.78
CA VAL A 121 0.93 -3.32 -4.44
C VAL A 121 -0.18 -3.29 -5.48
N TYR A 122 -1.09 -2.34 -5.32
CA TYR A 122 -2.25 -2.16 -6.20
C TYR A 122 -2.16 -0.85 -6.98
N ASP A 123 -2.44 -0.94 -8.26
CA ASP A 123 -2.68 0.20 -9.13
C ASP A 123 -4.19 0.45 -9.25
N ASN A 124 -4.59 1.69 -9.03
CA ASN A 124 -5.97 2.15 -9.16
C ASN A 124 -6.07 3.33 -10.14
N THR A 125 -5.27 3.32 -11.20
CA THR A 125 -5.25 4.39 -12.20
C THR A 125 -6.52 4.40 -13.03
N GLU A 126 -6.98 3.25 -13.51
CA GLU A 126 -8.12 3.14 -14.41
C GLU A 126 -9.45 3.23 -13.68
N ASN A 127 -10.26 4.23 -14.01
CA ASN A 127 -11.60 4.37 -13.46
C ASN A 127 -12.50 3.21 -13.92
N GLY A 128 -13.27 2.63 -12.98
CA GLY A 128 -14.24 1.57 -13.29
C GLY A 128 -13.68 0.16 -13.42
N ARG A 129 -12.35 -0.02 -13.43
CA ARG A 129 -11.71 -1.35 -13.48
C ARG A 129 -11.32 -1.90 -12.10
N GLY A 130 -11.49 -1.10 -11.06
CA GLY A 130 -11.11 -1.47 -9.70
C GLY A 130 -9.60 -1.53 -9.47
N HIS A 131 -9.22 -2.03 -8.31
CA HIS A 131 -7.83 -2.10 -7.88
C HIS A 131 -7.12 -3.31 -8.52
N ARG A 132 -6.11 -3.06 -9.32
CA ARG A 132 -5.32 -4.10 -10.01
C ARG A 132 -4.06 -4.43 -9.21
N LEU A 133 -3.90 -5.69 -8.78
CA LEU A 133 -2.65 -6.15 -8.16
C LEU A 133 -1.53 -6.12 -9.21
N VAL A 134 -0.50 -5.31 -8.98
CA VAL A 134 0.63 -5.12 -9.92
C VAL A 134 1.94 -5.70 -9.44
N ALA A 135 2.11 -5.87 -8.12
CA ALA A 135 3.24 -6.60 -7.54
C ALA A 135 2.87 -7.18 -6.18
N ARG A 136 3.53 -8.27 -5.78
CA ARG A 136 3.48 -8.83 -4.43
C ARG A 136 4.87 -9.25 -4.01
N PHE A 137 5.23 -8.92 -2.78
CA PHE A 137 6.47 -9.32 -2.15
C PHE A 137 6.15 -10.09 -0.87
N ILE A 138 6.89 -11.16 -0.61
CA ILE A 138 6.83 -11.91 0.65
C ILE A 138 8.22 -11.87 1.26
N ALA A 139 8.34 -11.42 2.50
CA ALA A 139 9.61 -11.24 3.21
C ALA A 139 10.64 -10.45 2.36
N GLY A 140 10.18 -9.42 1.64
CA GLY A 140 11.00 -8.59 0.76
C GLY A 140 11.27 -9.15 -0.64
N GLU A 141 10.95 -10.42 -0.93
CA GLU A 141 11.20 -11.07 -2.21
C GLU A 141 9.98 -10.94 -3.14
N LEU A 142 10.21 -10.62 -4.42
CA LEU A 142 9.15 -10.47 -5.42
C LEU A 142 8.58 -11.85 -5.79
N VAL A 143 7.34 -12.13 -5.44
CA VAL A 143 6.67 -13.40 -5.78
C VAL A 143 5.72 -13.28 -6.95
N LYS A 144 5.24 -12.07 -7.26
CA LYS A 144 4.34 -11.83 -8.39
C LYS A 144 4.49 -10.41 -8.91
N THR A 145 4.50 -10.26 -10.23
CA THR A 145 4.37 -8.97 -10.91
C THR A 145 3.55 -9.13 -12.20
N THR A 146 2.96 -8.04 -12.68
CA THR A 146 2.33 -8.00 -14.00
C THR A 146 3.38 -7.95 -15.10
N GLN A 147 3.04 -8.38 -16.32
CA GLN A 147 3.95 -8.27 -17.49
C GLN A 147 4.32 -6.81 -17.80
N THR A 148 3.38 -5.90 -17.58
CA THR A 148 3.56 -4.46 -17.79
C THR A 148 3.26 -3.71 -16.50
N PRO A 149 4.23 -3.62 -15.56
CA PRO A 149 4.05 -2.80 -14.37
C PRO A 149 3.84 -1.33 -14.73
N PRO A 150 2.98 -0.57 -14.01
CA PRO A 150 2.77 0.84 -14.26
C PRO A 150 4.05 1.66 -14.07
N ASP A 151 4.15 2.81 -14.73
CA ASP A 151 5.40 3.58 -14.73
C ASP A 151 5.73 4.15 -13.34
N TRP A 152 4.72 4.51 -12.55
CA TRP A 152 4.95 4.92 -11.18
C TRP A 152 5.64 3.84 -10.34
N LEU A 153 5.26 2.56 -10.51
CA LEU A 153 5.88 1.45 -9.78
C LEU A 153 7.31 1.19 -10.26
N LYS A 154 7.55 1.27 -11.58
CA LYS A 154 8.90 1.16 -12.16
C LYS A 154 9.84 2.26 -11.66
N LYS A 155 9.34 3.49 -11.48
CA LYS A 155 10.12 4.61 -10.92
C LYS A 155 10.56 4.34 -9.48
N VAL A 156 9.69 3.73 -8.67
CA VAL A 156 9.94 3.51 -7.24
C VAL A 156 10.70 2.21 -6.96
N LEU A 157 10.30 1.09 -7.59
CA LEU A 157 10.84 -0.26 -7.36
C LEU A 157 11.44 -0.90 -8.61
N GLY A 158 11.78 -0.15 -9.64
CA GLY A 158 12.20 -0.72 -10.92
C GLY A 158 13.49 -1.54 -10.87
N HIS A 159 14.40 -1.27 -9.94
CA HIS A 159 15.57 -2.10 -9.69
C HIS A 159 15.16 -3.48 -9.17
N ASP A 160 14.26 -3.51 -8.19
CA ASP A 160 13.79 -4.72 -7.53
C ASP A 160 12.96 -5.60 -8.47
N LEU A 161 12.16 -4.97 -9.34
CA LEU A 161 11.38 -5.68 -10.36
C LEU A 161 12.24 -6.34 -11.46
N ARG A 162 13.46 -5.80 -11.74
CA ARG A 162 14.35 -6.32 -12.79
C ARG A 162 15.35 -7.36 -12.30
N SER A 163 15.83 -7.26 -11.08
CA SER A 163 16.81 -8.20 -10.52
C SER A 163 16.26 -9.63 -10.47
N GLU A 164 15.01 -9.78 -10.13
CA GLU A 164 14.36 -11.09 -10.00
C GLU A 164 13.85 -11.65 -11.34
N ALA A 165 13.50 -10.81 -12.32
CA ALA A 165 13.21 -11.27 -13.68
C ALA A 165 14.44 -11.97 -14.29
N ARG A 166 15.65 -11.43 -14.04
CA ARG A 166 16.91 -12.03 -14.52
C ARG A 166 17.30 -13.33 -13.79
N GLU A 167 16.92 -13.50 -12.53
CA GLU A 167 17.18 -14.74 -11.80
C GLU A 167 16.27 -15.89 -12.25
N ARG A 168 15.03 -15.59 -12.62
CA ARG A 168 14.08 -16.58 -13.18
C ARG A 168 14.43 -17.03 -14.60
N GLU A 169 15.19 -16.21 -15.36
CA GLU A 169 15.65 -16.55 -16.71
C GLU A 169 16.98 -17.31 -16.73
N LYS A 170 17.67 -17.47 -15.59
CA LYS A 170 18.88 -18.31 -15.55
C LYS A 170 18.50 -19.78 -15.68
N PRO A 171 19.07 -20.51 -16.66
CA PRO A 171 18.87 -21.95 -16.77
C PRO A 171 19.36 -22.64 -15.50
N PRO A 172 18.73 -23.75 -15.06
CA PRO A 172 19.18 -24.49 -13.91
C PRO A 172 20.65 -24.89 -14.10
N ARG A 173 21.50 -24.57 -13.12
CA ARG A 173 22.90 -24.96 -13.13
C ARG A 173 22.94 -26.48 -13.23
N GLY A 174 23.34 -26.98 -14.40
CA GLY A 174 23.53 -28.41 -14.61
C GLY A 174 24.49 -28.99 -13.56
N ARG A 175 24.11 -30.10 -12.99
CA ARG A 175 24.97 -30.93 -12.14
C ARG A 175 25.99 -31.66 -12.99
#